data_7502148e11c5d5e514f51956f29b22e7
#
_entry.id   7502148e11c5d5e514f51956f29b22e7
#
_cell.length_a   1.000
_cell.length_b   1.000
_cell.length_c   1.000
_cell.angle_alpha   90.00
_cell.angle_beta   90.00
_cell.angle_gamma   90.00
#
_symmetry.space_group_name_H-M   'P 1'
#
loop_
_entity.id
_entity.type
_entity.pdbx_description
1 polymer ?
#
loop_
_entity_poly.entity_id
_entity_poly.type
_entity_poly.pdbx_seq_one_letter_code
_entity_poly.pdbx_strand_id
1 'polypeptide(L)'
;MAIVDVIKFNGSPDVFAWKYPNEELGTFTQLIVNESQEAILVKGGKVCDIFGAGRHTLSTENIPILNKIINIPFGGKSPFTAEVWYISKAFSLDVKWGTATPIQLQDPKYGVFIPVRAFGEFGIKIDDVEKFLIKLVGTMPVFDKTSLQKYFKGFYLTKAKDSISSYLVNKKISILEIGAYLDEISNFIRERLDSIFEEYGIKLVAFNVNDISTPEEDSAVQQLKKALAKRAEMNIVGYNYQQERTFDTLEGAATNTGSGASSIMGTGLGLGMGLGLGGNIGQQFGNMSENLNVNETKICPKCKASIFKSTRFCGVCGYDTEKADEIEIKCSSCGAKLTDKIKFCPECGNIYNPCPSCKADIPSGASSCPVCGKALPKPCPSCGATVEIGMKFCPECGYSMQRKCSSCGKFLEDGIKFCPECGAVVKQGKQVKHEKK
;
A
#
# COMPACT_ATOMS: atom_id res chain seq x y z
N MET A 1 41.50 55.32 28.33
CA MET A 1 41.01 54.60 27.11
C MET A 1 39.65 53.99 27.49
N ALA A 2 38.61 54.37 26.80
CA ALA A 2 37.34 53.67 26.98
C ALA A 2 37.50 52.26 26.38
N ILE A 3 37.43 51.25 27.22
CA ILE A 3 37.41 49.84 26.74
C ILE A 3 36.05 49.66 26.08
N VAL A 4 36.06 49.53 24.76
CA VAL A 4 34.84 49.23 24.01
C VAL A 4 34.64 47.72 24.06
N ASP A 5 33.55 47.27 24.66
CA ASP A 5 33.21 45.86 24.69
C ASP A 5 32.79 45.40 23.29
N VAL A 6 33.33 44.27 22.87
CA VAL A 6 32.99 43.65 21.57
C VAL A 6 32.31 42.30 21.84
N ILE A 7 31.07 42.20 21.43
CA ILE A 7 30.26 40.97 21.56
C ILE A 7 30.22 40.28 20.20
N LYS A 8 30.62 39.04 20.15
CA LYS A 8 30.52 38.18 18.98
C LYS A 8 30.27 36.73 19.43
N PHE A 9 29.63 35.96 18.59
CA PHE A 9 29.43 34.52 18.81
C PHE A 9 30.16 33.72 17.74
N ASN A 10 31.12 32.92 18.17
CA ASN A 10 31.89 31.98 17.36
C ASN A 10 31.82 30.58 17.99
N GLY A 11 30.61 30.09 18.27
CA GLY A 11 30.36 28.80 18.91
C GLY A 11 30.23 27.65 17.93
N SER A 12 29.83 26.49 18.45
CA SER A 12 29.55 25.30 17.67
C SER A 12 28.43 25.55 16.63
N PRO A 13 28.52 24.98 15.44
CA PRO A 13 27.44 25.02 14.44
C PRO A 13 26.14 24.34 14.91
N ASP A 14 26.23 23.50 15.96
CA ASP A 14 25.07 22.85 16.56
C ASP A 14 24.25 23.76 17.47
N VAL A 15 24.72 24.97 17.76
CA VAL A 15 24.01 25.94 18.59
C VAL A 15 23.20 26.87 17.71
N PHE A 16 21.90 26.84 17.88
CA PHE A 16 20.95 27.69 17.14
C PHE A 16 20.71 29.05 17.77
N ALA A 17 20.67 29.10 19.10
CA ALA A 17 20.57 30.37 19.86
C ALA A 17 21.54 30.38 21.03
N TRP A 18 22.15 31.52 21.23
CA TRP A 18 23.08 31.75 22.32
C TRP A 18 22.84 33.12 22.94
N LYS A 19 22.64 33.16 24.24
CA LYS A 19 22.52 34.39 25.02
C LYS A 19 23.92 34.84 25.48
N TYR A 20 24.25 36.08 25.24
CA TYR A 20 25.45 36.66 25.82
C TYR A 20 25.34 36.71 27.35
N PRO A 21 26.36 36.20 28.08
CA PRO A 21 26.21 36.02 29.56
C PRO A 21 26.09 37.32 30.38
N ASN A 22 26.61 38.45 29.85
CA ASN A 22 26.54 39.72 30.55
C ASN A 22 25.38 40.56 30.03
N GLU A 23 24.48 40.96 30.93
CA GLU A 23 23.33 41.80 30.62
C GLU A 23 23.61 43.30 30.85
N GLU A 24 24.71 43.66 31.53
CA GLU A 24 25.14 45.03 31.70
C GLU A 24 26.00 45.42 30.50
N LEU A 25 25.43 46.17 29.57
CA LEU A 25 26.08 46.60 28.37
C LEU A 25 26.59 48.04 28.47
N GLY A 26 27.86 48.26 28.15
CA GLY A 26 28.44 49.59 28.07
C GLY A 26 27.86 50.39 26.88
N THR A 27 27.78 51.72 27.05
CA THR A 27 27.55 52.62 25.91
C THR A 27 28.69 52.42 24.89
N PHE A 28 28.36 52.28 23.60
CA PHE A 28 29.27 51.97 22.50
C PHE A 28 29.76 50.52 22.40
N THR A 29 29.12 49.57 23.15
CA THR A 29 29.35 48.14 22.91
C THR A 29 29.13 47.80 21.43
N GLN A 30 30.05 47.05 20.84
CA GLN A 30 30.00 46.68 19.44
C GLN A 30 29.52 45.23 19.32
N LEU A 31 28.48 45.04 18.50
CA LEU A 31 28.06 43.70 18.08
C LEU A 31 28.72 43.38 16.74
N ILE A 32 29.36 42.22 16.67
CA ILE A 32 29.86 41.67 15.39
C ILE A 32 28.98 40.50 15.05
N VAL A 33 28.19 40.64 13.99
CA VAL A 33 27.22 39.62 13.52
C VAL A 33 27.76 39.08 12.19
N ASN A 34 27.95 37.76 12.11
CA ASN A 34 28.39 37.11 10.88
C ASN A 34 27.21 37.00 9.89
N GLU A 35 27.50 36.78 8.59
CA GLU A 35 26.51 36.68 7.53
C GLU A 35 25.50 35.52 7.78
N SER A 36 25.93 34.47 8.47
CA SER A 36 25.10 33.33 8.85
C SER A 36 24.37 33.51 10.18
N GLN A 37 24.33 34.73 10.73
CA GLN A 37 23.74 34.98 12.04
C GLN A 37 22.87 36.25 12.01
N GLU A 38 21.99 36.36 12.97
CA GLU A 38 21.32 37.60 13.38
C GLU A 38 21.46 37.77 14.89
N ALA A 39 21.61 39.01 15.35
CA ALA A 39 21.61 39.32 16.78
C ALA A 39 20.32 40.03 17.16
N ILE A 40 19.74 39.64 18.29
CA ILE A 40 18.52 40.22 18.84
C ILE A 40 18.83 40.90 20.16
N LEU A 41 18.39 42.15 20.30
CA LEU A 41 18.45 42.90 21.56
C LEU A 41 17.11 42.79 22.28
N VAL A 42 17.14 42.26 23.49
CA VAL A 42 15.95 42.16 24.37
C VAL A 42 16.13 43.04 25.59
N LYS A 43 15.15 43.89 25.89
CA LYS A 43 15.15 44.75 27.07
C LYS A 43 13.81 44.65 27.81
N GLY A 44 13.88 44.39 29.09
CA GLY A 44 12.67 44.28 29.90
C GLY A 44 11.72 43.17 29.40
N GLY A 45 12.28 42.07 28.85
CA GLY A 45 11.51 40.94 28.30
C GLY A 45 10.87 41.22 26.95
N LYS A 46 11.18 42.34 26.27
CA LYS A 46 10.66 42.66 24.93
C LYS A 46 11.79 42.72 23.91
N VAL A 47 11.57 42.18 22.73
CA VAL A 47 12.44 42.33 21.57
C VAL A 47 12.44 43.82 21.18
N CYS A 48 13.62 44.43 21.19
CA CYS A 48 13.81 45.86 20.87
C CYS A 48 14.30 46.07 19.45
N ASP A 49 15.29 45.29 19.04
CA ASP A 49 15.90 45.42 17.71
C ASP A 49 16.53 44.12 17.24
N ILE A 50 16.66 43.97 15.91
CA ILE A 50 17.25 42.79 15.25
C ILE A 50 18.37 43.35 14.33
N PHE A 51 19.59 42.83 14.51
CA PHE A 51 20.77 43.23 13.79
C PHE A 51 21.17 42.13 12.79
N GLY A 52 21.19 42.48 11.51
CA GLY A 52 21.74 41.62 10.47
C GLY A 52 23.28 41.59 10.49
N ALA A 53 23.86 40.95 9.49
CA ALA A 53 25.31 40.83 9.33
C ALA A 53 26.02 42.20 9.35
N GLY A 54 27.18 42.26 10.00
CA GLY A 54 27.99 43.43 10.06
C GLY A 54 28.41 43.80 11.48
N ARG A 55 28.96 45.05 11.60
CA ARG A 55 29.35 45.66 12.87
C ARG A 55 28.31 46.69 13.26
N HIS A 56 27.73 46.52 14.41
CA HIS A 56 26.71 47.42 14.96
C HIS A 56 27.18 47.98 16.30
N THR A 57 27.11 49.30 16.44
CA THR A 57 27.44 49.95 17.71
C THR A 57 26.13 50.19 18.49
N LEU A 58 26.03 49.64 19.68
CA LEU A 58 24.90 49.89 20.56
C LEU A 58 25.05 51.29 21.17
N SER A 59 24.38 52.27 20.58
CA SER A 59 24.27 53.61 21.13
C SER A 59 22.81 53.98 21.33
N THR A 60 22.56 54.84 22.32
CA THR A 60 21.21 55.35 22.59
C THR A 60 20.61 56.11 21.41
N GLU A 61 21.43 56.63 20.53
CA GLU A 61 21.02 57.41 19.35
C GLU A 61 20.57 56.51 18.18
N ASN A 62 21.15 55.32 18.06
CA ASN A 62 20.92 54.40 16.92
C ASN A 62 19.83 53.37 17.15
N ILE A 63 19.29 53.30 18.34
CA ILE A 63 18.22 52.34 18.68
C ILE A 63 16.94 53.12 19.00
N PRO A 64 15.95 53.18 18.08
CA PRO A 64 14.76 54.03 18.22
C PRO A 64 13.94 53.79 19.47
N ILE A 65 13.97 52.59 20.02
CA ILE A 65 13.24 52.21 21.22
C ILE A 65 13.99 52.62 22.48
N LEU A 66 15.34 52.61 22.47
CA LEU A 66 16.17 53.09 23.58
C LEU A 66 16.02 54.60 23.80
N ASN A 67 15.85 55.39 22.75
CA ASN A 67 15.63 56.85 22.84
C ASN A 67 14.36 57.22 23.63
N LYS A 68 13.32 56.39 23.62
CA LYS A 68 12.09 56.65 24.35
C LYS A 68 12.19 56.32 25.83
N ILE A 69 13.17 55.51 26.24
CA ILE A 69 13.29 54.98 27.62
C ILE A 69 14.37 55.70 28.44
N ILE A 70 15.34 56.34 27.77
CA ILE A 70 16.53 56.94 28.42
C ILE A 70 16.43 58.48 28.61
N ASN A 71 15.26 59.06 28.56
CA ASN A 71 15.08 60.45 29.00
C ASN A 71 15.11 60.56 30.56
N ILE A 72 16.14 59.99 31.20
CA ILE A 72 16.43 60.14 32.61
C ILE A 72 17.81 60.82 32.75
N PRO A 73 17.95 61.79 33.66
CA PRO A 73 19.13 62.66 33.77
C PRO A 73 20.30 61.94 34.45
N PHE A 74 21.02 61.09 33.71
CA PHE A 74 22.32 60.59 34.13
C PHE A 74 23.35 60.91 33.07
N GLY A 75 24.26 61.79 33.40
CA GLY A 75 25.33 62.32 32.54
C GLY A 75 26.06 61.28 31.70
N GLY A 76 25.50 60.87 30.56
CA GLY A 76 26.20 60.34 29.38
C GLY A 76 26.92 59.00 29.47
N LYS A 77 26.90 58.26 30.59
CA LYS A 77 27.63 57.01 30.80
C LYS A 77 26.92 56.00 31.68
N SER A 78 25.62 55.78 31.51
CA SER A 78 24.97 54.75 32.29
C SER A 78 25.02 53.42 31.54
N PRO A 79 25.56 52.34 32.13
CA PRO A 79 25.36 51.00 31.59
C PRO A 79 23.86 50.75 31.52
N PHE A 80 23.40 50.19 30.43
CA PHE A 80 22.01 49.77 30.28
C PHE A 80 21.90 48.27 30.37
N THR A 81 20.88 47.74 31.04
CA THR A 81 20.66 46.33 31.13
C THR A 81 19.84 45.88 29.94
N ALA A 82 20.38 44.97 29.15
CA ALA A 82 19.73 44.36 28.01
C ALA A 82 20.38 43.00 27.72
N GLU A 83 19.59 42.12 27.17
CA GLU A 83 20.07 40.81 26.71
C GLU A 83 20.41 40.85 25.25
N VAL A 84 21.53 40.26 24.87
CA VAL A 84 21.93 40.05 23.48
C VAL A 84 21.88 38.59 23.16
N TRP A 85 21.12 38.27 22.13
CA TRP A 85 20.96 36.91 21.63
C TRP A 85 21.54 36.80 20.23
N TYR A 86 22.33 35.77 19.95
CA TYR A 86 22.77 35.41 18.61
C TYR A 86 22.01 34.21 18.14
N ILE A 87 21.42 34.33 16.95
CA ILE A 87 20.66 33.24 16.30
C ILE A 87 21.39 32.84 15.04
N SER A 88 21.68 31.54 14.87
CA SER A 88 22.26 30.99 13.66
C SER A 88 21.20 30.83 12.58
N LYS A 89 21.48 31.39 11.40
CA LYS A 89 20.67 31.23 10.17
C LYS A 89 21.26 30.21 9.20
N ALA A 90 22.36 29.56 9.59
CA ALA A 90 22.97 28.50 8.80
C ALA A 90 22.03 27.30 8.72
N PHE A 91 22.16 26.56 7.62
CA PHE A 91 21.43 25.30 7.48
C PHE A 91 22.03 24.25 8.42
N SER A 92 21.18 23.52 9.14
CA SER A 92 21.54 22.30 9.83
C SER A 92 20.80 21.15 9.14
N LEU A 93 21.54 20.29 8.46
CA LEU A 93 20.98 19.27 7.57
C LEU A 93 21.00 17.86 8.18
N ASP A 94 21.59 17.69 9.36
CA ASP A 94 21.90 16.40 9.98
C ASP A 94 21.21 16.17 11.32
N VAL A 95 20.01 16.72 11.49
CA VAL A 95 19.21 16.50 12.71
C VAL A 95 18.60 15.10 12.65
N LYS A 96 19.16 14.18 13.43
CA LYS A 96 18.73 12.78 13.43
C LYS A 96 17.41 12.58 14.16
N TRP A 97 16.58 11.71 13.60
CA TRP A 97 15.33 11.28 14.22
C TRP A 97 15.18 9.75 14.11
N GLY A 98 14.39 9.16 14.97
CA GLY A 98 14.10 7.74 14.92
C GLY A 98 13.09 7.30 15.97
N THR A 99 12.42 6.20 15.71
CA THR A 99 11.47 5.58 16.62
C THR A 99 12.22 4.83 17.71
N ALA A 100 12.07 5.25 18.96
CA ALA A 100 12.68 4.59 20.11
C ALA A 100 12.10 3.17 20.32
N THR A 101 10.79 3.02 20.09
CA THR A 101 10.06 1.75 20.17
C THR A 101 9.46 1.42 18.81
N PRO A 102 9.38 0.14 18.44
CA PRO A 102 8.73 -0.27 17.21
C PRO A 102 7.26 0.17 17.17
N ILE A 103 6.81 0.58 16.00
CA ILE A 103 5.41 0.94 15.73
C ILE A 103 4.72 -0.33 15.23
N GLN A 104 3.63 -0.73 15.86
CA GLN A 104 2.83 -1.86 15.40
C GLN A 104 1.94 -1.42 14.24
N LEU A 105 2.19 -1.94 13.04
CA LEU A 105 1.42 -1.68 11.85
C LEU A 105 0.82 -2.97 11.31
N GLN A 106 -0.42 -2.91 10.85
CA GLN A 106 -1.02 -4.03 10.13
C GLN A 106 -0.59 -3.95 8.66
N ASP A 107 0.07 -5.02 8.18
CA ASP A 107 0.42 -5.13 6.77
C ASP A 107 -0.85 -5.32 5.92
N PRO A 108 -1.15 -4.40 4.96
CA PRO A 108 -2.39 -4.46 4.18
C PRO A 108 -2.46 -5.66 3.24
N LYS A 109 -1.32 -6.24 2.86
CA LYS A 109 -1.24 -7.35 1.91
C LYS A 109 -1.40 -8.71 2.60
N TYR A 110 -0.87 -8.84 3.81
CA TYR A 110 -0.84 -10.11 4.54
C TYR A 110 -1.77 -10.12 5.76
N GLY A 111 -2.30 -8.98 6.20
CA GLY A 111 -3.20 -8.86 7.33
C GLY A 111 -2.56 -9.11 8.70
N VAL A 112 -1.23 -9.25 8.77
CA VAL A 112 -0.48 -9.50 10.00
C VAL A 112 0.03 -8.20 10.61
N PHE A 113 0.10 -8.15 11.94
CA PHE A 113 0.72 -7.04 12.65
C PHE A 113 2.24 -7.23 12.66
N ILE A 114 2.95 -6.22 12.19
CA ILE A 114 4.41 -6.22 12.07
C ILE A 114 4.94 -5.01 12.82
N PRO A 115 5.90 -5.19 13.74
CA PRO A 115 6.61 -4.09 14.37
C PRO A 115 7.57 -3.45 13.36
N VAL A 116 7.53 -2.12 13.26
CA VAL A 116 8.31 -1.35 12.30
C VAL A 116 9.12 -0.30 13.04
N ARG A 117 10.38 -0.15 12.70
CA ARG A 117 11.25 0.94 13.10
C ARG A 117 11.54 1.84 11.91
N ALA A 118 11.52 3.13 12.13
CA ALA A 118 11.87 4.11 11.12
C ALA A 118 12.87 5.12 11.70
N PHE A 119 13.84 5.52 10.91
CA PHE A 119 14.80 6.54 11.28
C PHE A 119 15.25 7.33 10.04
N GLY A 120 15.83 8.48 10.30
CA GLY A 120 16.31 9.34 9.24
C GLY A 120 16.90 10.64 9.77
N GLU A 121 16.95 11.63 8.90
CA GLU A 121 17.52 12.94 9.18
C GLU A 121 16.59 14.02 8.63
N PHE A 122 16.58 15.17 9.27
CA PHE A 122 15.91 16.34 8.72
C PHE A 122 16.80 17.58 8.76
N GLY A 123 16.58 18.46 7.82
CA GLY A 123 17.29 19.71 7.69
C GLY A 123 16.40 20.89 8.02
N ILE A 124 16.93 21.82 8.78
CA ILE A 124 16.23 23.05 9.17
C ILE A 124 17.07 24.29 8.89
N LYS A 125 16.37 25.43 8.83
CA LYS A 125 16.92 26.78 8.85
C LYS A 125 16.03 27.64 9.73
N ILE A 126 16.63 28.50 10.55
CA ILE A 126 15.87 29.53 11.25
C ILE A 126 15.53 30.62 10.23
N ASP A 127 14.25 30.86 10.01
CA ASP A 127 13.74 31.82 9.03
C ASP A 127 13.28 33.10 9.74
N ASP A 128 12.46 32.97 10.78
CA ASP A 128 11.98 34.09 11.61
C ASP A 128 12.62 33.97 13.00
N VAL A 129 13.64 34.78 13.24
CA VAL A 129 14.45 34.74 14.48
C VAL A 129 13.67 35.21 15.70
N GLU A 130 12.72 36.15 15.52
CA GLU A 130 11.89 36.67 16.59
C GLU A 130 10.90 35.62 17.09
N LYS A 131 10.16 34.99 16.18
CA LYS A 131 9.27 33.87 16.53
C LYS A 131 10.03 32.72 17.17
N PHE A 132 11.20 32.38 16.64
CA PHE A 132 12.06 31.33 17.15
C PHE A 132 12.47 31.61 18.60
N LEU A 133 12.97 32.81 18.86
CA LEU A 133 13.37 33.24 20.21
C LEU A 133 12.19 33.23 21.18
N ILE A 134 11.07 33.86 20.81
CA ILE A 134 9.93 34.06 21.72
C ILE A 134 9.20 32.72 21.99
N LYS A 135 8.93 31.95 20.97
CA LYS A 135 8.07 30.76 21.08
C LYS A 135 8.81 29.49 21.49
N LEU A 136 10.10 29.39 21.19
CA LEU A 136 10.85 28.15 21.37
C LEU A 136 12.01 28.26 22.35
N VAL A 137 12.91 29.25 22.17
CA VAL A 137 14.09 29.42 23.01
C VAL A 137 13.71 29.94 24.40
N GLY A 138 12.82 30.93 24.45
CA GLY A 138 12.38 31.55 25.70
C GLY A 138 13.54 32.12 26.48
N THR A 139 13.76 31.64 27.71
CA THR A 139 14.82 32.11 28.61
C THR A 139 16.03 31.16 28.67
N MET A 140 16.10 30.14 27.83
CA MET A 140 17.23 29.20 27.84
C MET A 140 18.48 29.88 27.29
N PRO A 141 19.61 29.93 28.04
CA PRO A 141 20.79 30.66 27.61
C PRO A 141 21.46 30.08 26.34
N VAL A 142 21.22 28.80 26.08
CA VAL A 142 21.67 28.10 24.88
C VAL A 142 20.56 27.19 24.38
N PHE A 143 20.30 27.27 23.10
CA PHE A 143 19.40 26.34 22.41
C PHE A 143 20.17 25.68 21.28
N ASP A 144 20.33 24.38 21.41
CA ASP A 144 21.15 23.57 20.52
C ASP A 144 20.32 22.50 19.78
N LYS A 145 20.99 21.73 18.93
CA LYS A 145 20.42 20.62 18.18
C LYS A 145 19.74 19.58 19.08
N THR A 146 20.31 19.31 20.25
CA THR A 146 19.75 18.36 21.23
C THR A 146 18.43 18.88 21.81
N SER A 147 18.39 20.15 22.15
CA SER A 147 17.18 20.84 22.60
C SER A 147 16.09 20.81 21.54
N LEU A 148 16.43 21.11 20.28
CA LEU A 148 15.53 21.04 19.15
C LEU A 148 14.92 19.63 18.99
N GLN A 149 15.77 18.61 18.99
CA GLN A 149 15.32 17.20 18.90
C GLN A 149 14.35 16.85 20.03
N LYS A 150 14.65 17.28 21.25
CA LYS A 150 13.80 17.01 22.43
C LYS A 150 12.43 17.66 22.30
N TYR A 151 12.37 18.93 21.89
CA TYR A 151 11.11 19.68 21.75
C TYR A 151 10.22 19.13 20.65
N PHE A 152 10.79 18.85 19.49
CA PHE A 152 10.02 18.39 18.33
C PHE A 152 9.80 16.87 18.26
N LYS A 153 10.40 16.10 19.17
CA LYS A 153 10.31 14.63 19.18
C LYS A 153 8.88 14.11 19.07
N GLY A 154 7.98 14.66 19.87
CA GLY A 154 6.57 14.26 19.85
C GLY A 154 5.90 14.52 18.50
N PHE A 155 6.15 15.69 17.92
CA PHE A 155 5.55 16.09 16.65
C PHE A 155 6.02 15.21 15.48
N TYR A 156 7.33 15.09 15.26
CA TYR A 156 7.81 14.33 14.13
C TYR A 156 7.54 12.83 14.26
N LEU A 157 7.61 12.26 15.46
CA LEU A 157 7.29 10.84 15.65
C LEU A 157 5.81 10.55 15.39
N THR A 158 4.91 11.39 15.89
CA THR A 158 3.48 11.22 15.62
C THR A 158 3.16 11.36 14.15
N LYS A 159 3.67 12.42 13.50
CA LYS A 159 3.43 12.64 12.07
C LYS A 159 4.08 11.57 11.19
N ALA A 160 5.28 11.11 11.52
CA ALA A 160 5.93 10.01 10.82
C ALA A 160 5.10 8.72 10.94
N LYS A 161 4.65 8.37 12.15
CA LYS A 161 3.80 7.20 12.38
C LYS A 161 2.51 7.26 11.57
N ASP A 162 1.78 8.37 11.65
CA ASP A 162 0.53 8.56 10.92
C ASP A 162 0.74 8.50 9.40
N SER A 163 1.82 9.13 8.91
CA SER A 163 2.13 9.19 7.49
C SER A 163 2.50 7.82 6.95
N ILE A 164 3.36 7.08 7.63
CA ILE A 164 3.75 5.71 7.24
C ILE A 164 2.52 4.81 7.21
N SER A 165 1.69 4.83 8.29
CA SER A 165 0.48 4.03 8.38
C SER A 165 -0.52 4.36 7.28
N SER A 166 -0.80 5.65 7.08
CA SER A 166 -1.73 6.13 6.04
C SER A 166 -1.24 5.78 4.64
N TYR A 167 0.07 5.91 4.39
CA TYR A 167 0.66 5.61 3.10
C TYR A 167 0.49 4.12 2.74
N LEU A 168 0.81 3.22 3.68
CA LEU A 168 0.66 1.78 3.51
C LEU A 168 -0.78 1.37 3.21
N VAL A 169 -1.74 1.90 4.00
CA VAL A 169 -3.16 1.59 3.84
C VAL A 169 -3.71 2.10 2.51
N ASN A 170 -3.41 3.36 2.15
CA ASN A 170 -3.93 3.98 0.93
C ASN A 170 -3.37 3.35 -0.34
N LYS A 171 -2.08 3.02 -0.36
CA LYS A 171 -1.40 2.40 -1.51
C LYS A 171 -1.52 0.88 -1.51
N LYS A 172 -2.01 0.25 -0.43
CA LYS A 172 -2.09 -1.21 -0.24
C LYS A 172 -0.75 -1.93 -0.43
N ILE A 173 0.34 -1.29 -0.01
CA ILE A 173 1.70 -1.78 -0.15
C ILE A 173 2.05 -2.61 1.10
N SER A 174 2.79 -3.71 0.91
CA SER A 174 3.35 -4.46 2.03
C SER A 174 4.48 -3.69 2.72
N ILE A 175 4.57 -3.84 4.04
CA ILE A 175 5.69 -3.31 4.83
C ILE A 175 7.04 -3.82 4.31
N LEU A 176 7.08 -5.03 3.75
CA LEU A 176 8.30 -5.60 3.17
C LEU A 176 8.73 -4.93 1.85
N GLU A 177 7.84 -4.20 1.20
CA GLU A 177 8.08 -3.51 -0.07
C GLU A 177 8.29 -1.99 0.14
N ILE A 178 8.17 -1.50 1.38
CA ILE A 178 8.15 -0.06 1.71
C ILE A 178 9.44 0.67 1.34
N GLY A 179 10.58 -0.04 1.30
CA GLY A 179 11.87 0.54 0.95
C GLY A 179 11.93 1.20 -0.43
N ALA A 180 11.04 0.80 -1.36
CA ALA A 180 10.94 1.41 -2.68
C ALA A 180 10.23 2.79 -2.68
N TYR A 181 9.62 3.19 -1.56
CA TYR A 181 8.76 4.38 -1.45
C TYR A 181 9.27 5.40 -0.43
N LEU A 182 10.53 5.28 0.02
CA LEU A 182 11.08 6.13 1.08
C LEU A 182 11.05 7.62 0.72
N ASP A 183 11.32 7.98 -0.52
CA ASP A 183 11.28 9.37 -0.99
C ASP A 183 9.86 9.94 -0.99
N GLU A 184 8.86 9.16 -1.42
CA GLU A 184 7.46 9.60 -1.41
C GLU A 184 6.97 9.79 0.03
N ILE A 185 7.31 8.86 0.92
CA ILE A 185 6.98 8.93 2.34
C ILE A 185 7.68 10.14 2.99
N SER A 186 8.94 10.39 2.67
CA SER A 186 9.71 11.52 3.15
C SER A 186 9.04 12.86 2.81
N ASN A 187 8.66 13.04 1.54
CA ASN A 187 7.94 14.23 1.08
C ASN A 187 6.57 14.38 1.76
N PHE A 188 5.84 13.29 1.90
CA PHE A 188 4.53 13.29 2.56
C PHE A 188 4.60 13.65 4.04
N ILE A 189 5.65 13.24 4.76
CA ILE A 189 5.92 13.65 6.13
C ILE A 189 6.34 15.11 6.18
N ARG A 190 7.22 15.55 5.29
CA ARG A 190 7.71 16.93 5.22
C ARG A 190 6.57 17.92 5.09
N GLU A 191 5.66 17.71 4.16
CA GLU A 191 4.49 18.59 3.95
C GLU A 191 3.62 18.75 5.20
N ARG A 192 3.49 17.69 6.00
CA ARG A 192 2.70 17.70 7.24
C ARG A 192 3.43 18.33 8.42
N LEU A 193 4.74 18.37 8.39
CA LEU A 193 5.57 18.96 9.45
C LEU A 193 5.88 20.42 9.19
N ASP A 194 5.93 20.87 7.93
CA ASP A 194 6.38 22.19 7.55
C ASP A 194 5.61 23.30 8.29
N SER A 195 4.28 23.23 8.30
CA SER A 195 3.43 24.20 9.03
C SER A 195 3.70 24.22 10.53
N ILE A 196 4.05 23.08 11.12
CA ILE A 196 4.34 22.99 12.56
C ILE A 196 5.65 23.71 12.88
N PHE A 197 6.68 23.51 12.05
CA PHE A 197 7.98 24.19 12.22
C PHE A 197 7.88 25.69 11.97
N GLU A 198 7.10 26.11 10.96
CA GLU A 198 6.87 27.54 10.65
C GLU A 198 6.22 28.31 11.79
N GLU A 199 5.37 27.69 12.60
CA GLU A 199 4.79 28.31 13.79
C GLU A 199 5.86 28.78 14.79
N TYR A 200 7.02 28.14 14.79
CA TYR A 200 8.16 28.46 15.67
C TYR A 200 9.27 29.24 14.94
N GLY A 201 9.02 29.74 13.74
CA GLY A 201 10.01 30.48 12.97
C GLY A 201 11.09 29.62 12.34
N ILE A 202 10.86 28.31 12.21
CA ILE A 202 11.80 27.37 11.62
C ILE A 202 11.25 26.93 10.24
N LYS A 203 12.10 26.95 9.24
CA LYS A 203 11.82 26.39 7.92
C LYS A 203 12.38 24.97 7.83
N LEU A 204 11.54 24.01 7.54
CA LEU A 204 11.96 22.64 7.27
C LEU A 204 12.47 22.52 5.83
N VAL A 205 13.79 22.35 5.67
CA VAL A 205 14.44 22.31 4.35
C VAL A 205 14.31 20.93 3.71
N ALA A 206 14.53 19.91 4.51
CA ALA A 206 14.43 18.50 4.09
C ALA A 206 13.92 17.65 5.24
N PHE A 207 13.20 16.59 4.91
CA PHE A 207 12.89 15.53 5.87
C PHE A 207 13.07 14.20 5.14
N ASN A 208 14.05 13.43 5.58
CA ASN A 208 14.43 12.18 4.93
C ASN A 208 14.12 11.01 5.87
N VAL A 209 13.51 9.99 5.31
CA VAL A 209 13.39 8.67 5.93
C VAL A 209 14.48 7.81 5.32
N ASN A 210 15.52 7.52 6.08
CA ASN A 210 16.68 6.78 5.57
C ASN A 210 16.37 5.28 5.47
N ASP A 211 15.59 4.77 6.45
CA ASP A 211 15.19 3.37 6.44
C ASP A 211 13.90 3.16 7.24
N ILE A 212 13.12 2.18 6.78
CA ILE A 212 11.98 1.63 7.49
C ILE A 212 12.19 0.12 7.55
N SER A 213 12.53 -0.39 8.72
CA SER A 213 12.90 -1.78 8.93
C SER A 213 12.00 -2.49 9.94
N THR A 214 11.97 -3.79 9.81
CA THR A 214 11.29 -4.68 10.77
C THR A 214 12.33 -5.38 11.63
N PRO A 215 12.16 -5.45 12.96
CA PRO A 215 13.07 -6.20 13.82
C PRO A 215 13.14 -7.67 13.39
N GLU A 216 14.32 -8.16 13.08
CA GLU A 216 14.51 -9.54 12.60
C GLU A 216 14.21 -10.60 13.65
N GLU A 217 14.30 -10.23 14.92
CA GLU A 217 14.05 -11.11 16.07
C GLU A 217 12.56 -11.32 16.34
N ASP A 218 11.68 -10.51 15.73
CA ASP A 218 10.25 -10.61 15.97
C ASP A 218 9.66 -11.89 15.38
N SER A 219 8.90 -12.62 16.19
CA SER A 219 8.35 -13.92 15.81
C SER A 219 7.37 -13.84 14.64
N ALA A 220 6.57 -12.78 14.55
CA ALA A 220 5.61 -12.59 13.45
C ALA A 220 6.34 -12.30 12.13
N VAL A 221 7.39 -11.49 12.18
CA VAL A 221 8.25 -11.20 11.01
C VAL A 221 8.94 -12.47 10.52
N GLN A 222 9.51 -13.27 11.44
CA GLN A 222 10.15 -14.53 11.09
C GLN A 222 9.18 -15.54 10.48
N GLN A 223 7.99 -15.67 11.05
CA GLN A 223 6.96 -16.55 10.51
C GLN A 223 6.50 -16.12 9.13
N LEU A 224 6.31 -14.80 8.93
CA LEU A 224 5.95 -14.26 7.62
C LEU A 224 7.05 -14.49 6.58
N LYS A 225 8.32 -14.18 6.92
CA LYS A 225 9.47 -14.45 6.04
C LYS A 225 9.57 -15.94 5.67
N LYS A 226 9.41 -16.84 6.65
CA LYS A 226 9.39 -18.30 6.41
C LYS A 226 8.24 -18.73 5.49
N ALA A 227 7.03 -18.20 5.73
CA ALA A 227 5.87 -18.51 4.89
C ALA A 227 6.04 -18.01 3.44
N LEU A 228 6.62 -16.83 3.27
CA LEU A 228 6.91 -16.26 1.94
C LEU A 228 8.02 -17.05 1.22
N ALA A 229 9.09 -17.43 1.92
CA ALA A 229 10.16 -18.26 1.38
C ALA A 229 9.62 -19.62 0.91
N LYS A 230 8.79 -20.26 1.75
CA LYS A 230 8.14 -21.52 1.42
C LYS A 230 7.20 -21.41 0.22
N ARG A 231 6.43 -20.32 0.14
CA ARG A 231 5.59 -20.03 -1.03
C ARG A 231 6.41 -19.82 -2.30
N ALA A 232 7.54 -19.12 -2.20
CA ALA A 232 8.45 -18.92 -3.33
C ALA A 232 9.04 -20.24 -3.80
N GLU A 233 9.48 -21.10 -2.87
CA GLU A 233 9.98 -22.44 -3.15
C GLU A 233 8.94 -23.30 -3.89
N MET A 234 7.71 -23.34 -3.36
CA MET A 234 6.60 -24.06 -4.02
C MET A 234 6.32 -23.53 -5.42
N ASN A 235 6.36 -22.21 -5.63
CA ASN A 235 6.15 -21.62 -6.95
C ASN A 235 7.28 -21.96 -7.93
N ILE A 236 8.53 -22.06 -7.46
CA ILE A 236 9.70 -22.41 -8.29
C ILE A 236 9.66 -23.90 -8.65
N VAL A 237 9.33 -24.76 -7.69
CA VAL A 237 9.28 -26.22 -7.89
C VAL A 237 8.00 -26.67 -8.57
N GLY A 238 6.92 -25.86 -8.50
CA GLY A 238 5.66 -26.11 -9.20
C GLY A 238 4.67 -27.01 -8.47
N TYR A 239 4.80 -27.17 -7.15
CA TYR A 239 3.82 -27.88 -6.33
C TYR A 239 3.12 -26.94 -5.32
N ASN A 240 1.95 -27.39 -4.82
CA ASN A 240 1.17 -26.61 -3.86
C ASN A 240 1.29 -27.18 -2.43
N TYR A 241 0.77 -26.41 -1.44
CA TYR A 241 0.85 -26.76 -0.01
C TYR A 241 0.21 -28.12 0.33
N GLN A 242 -0.87 -28.52 -0.38
CA GLN A 242 -1.53 -29.80 -0.14
C GLN A 242 -0.64 -30.96 -0.59
N GLN A 243 0.04 -30.79 -1.73
CA GLN A 243 0.99 -31.79 -2.24
C GLN A 243 2.17 -31.96 -1.27
N GLU A 244 2.71 -30.86 -0.75
CA GLU A 244 3.80 -30.90 0.23
C GLU A 244 3.38 -31.66 1.49
N ARG A 245 2.19 -31.33 2.06
CA ARG A 245 1.69 -32.05 3.23
C ARG A 245 1.46 -33.54 2.98
N THR A 246 1.09 -33.90 1.74
CA THR A 246 0.94 -35.29 1.35
C THR A 246 2.31 -35.98 1.32
N PHE A 247 3.35 -35.31 0.79
CA PHE A 247 4.71 -35.84 0.79
C PHE A 247 5.29 -35.98 2.20
N ASP A 248 5.12 -34.97 3.07
CA ASP A 248 5.52 -35.01 4.48
C ASP A 248 4.86 -36.18 5.22
N THR A 249 3.56 -36.42 4.95
CA THR A 249 2.82 -37.50 5.59
C THR A 249 3.30 -38.87 5.09
N LEU A 250 3.62 -38.99 3.82
CA LEU A 250 4.17 -40.21 3.22
C LEU A 250 5.60 -40.48 3.72
N GLU A 251 6.43 -39.45 3.84
CA GLU A 251 7.78 -39.56 4.39
C GLU A 251 7.74 -39.94 5.88
N GLY A 252 6.88 -39.30 6.67
CA GLY A 252 6.65 -39.63 8.07
C GLY A 252 6.14 -41.06 8.27
N ALA A 253 5.32 -41.55 7.35
CA ALA A 253 4.84 -42.92 7.38
C ALA A 253 5.93 -43.94 6.97
N ALA A 254 6.82 -43.56 6.03
CA ALA A 254 7.93 -44.38 5.58
C ALA A 254 9.09 -44.46 6.60
N THR A 255 9.30 -43.37 7.36
CA THR A 255 10.40 -43.32 8.36
C THR A 255 10.04 -43.87 9.72
N ASN A 256 8.75 -44.13 10.00
CA ASN A 256 8.27 -44.60 11.28
C ASN A 256 8.42 -46.14 11.40
N THR A 257 9.57 -46.59 11.85
CA THR A 257 9.95 -48.04 11.97
C THR A 257 9.30 -48.79 13.15
N GLY A 258 8.41 -48.16 13.92
CA GLY A 258 7.95 -48.67 15.22
C GLY A 258 6.59 -49.42 15.25
N SER A 259 5.82 -49.49 14.15
CA SER A 259 4.53 -50.18 14.15
C SER A 259 4.39 -51.12 12.96
N GLY A 260 3.87 -52.31 13.18
CA GLY A 260 3.64 -53.34 12.13
C GLY A 260 2.77 -52.92 10.91
N ALA A 261 2.29 -51.70 10.93
CA ALA A 261 1.60 -51.04 9.82
C ALA A 261 2.54 -50.55 8.71
N SER A 262 3.83 -50.29 9.04
CA SER A 262 4.84 -49.76 8.08
C SER A 262 5.24 -50.83 7.03
N SER A 263 5.21 -52.10 7.39
CA SER A 263 5.51 -53.22 6.47
C SER A 263 4.40 -53.43 5.44
N ILE A 264 3.13 -53.18 5.78
CA ILE A 264 1.98 -53.32 4.89
C ILE A 264 1.85 -52.11 3.97
N MET A 265 2.23 -50.91 4.48
CA MET A 265 2.13 -49.66 3.70
C MET A 265 3.30 -49.47 2.72
N GLY A 266 4.51 -49.91 3.09
CA GLY A 266 5.69 -49.90 2.20
C GLY A 266 5.53 -50.84 1.00
N THR A 267 4.90 -52.00 1.19
CA THR A 267 4.62 -52.97 0.12
C THR A 267 3.38 -52.60 -0.70
N GLY A 268 2.39 -51.95 -0.07
CA GLY A 268 1.12 -51.56 -0.70
C GLY A 268 1.24 -50.34 -1.64
N LEU A 269 2.08 -49.38 -1.31
CA LEU A 269 2.30 -48.18 -2.15
C LEU A 269 3.07 -48.46 -3.43
N GLY A 270 4.01 -49.43 -3.40
CA GLY A 270 4.79 -49.81 -4.60
C GLY A 270 3.95 -50.69 -5.57
N LEU A 271 2.99 -51.45 -5.09
CA LEU A 271 2.13 -52.35 -5.90
C LEU A 271 0.72 -51.80 -6.13
N GLY A 272 0.21 -50.92 -5.25
CA GLY A 272 -1.16 -50.43 -5.31
C GLY A 272 -1.41 -49.34 -6.35
N MET A 273 -0.37 -48.69 -6.88
CA MET A 273 -0.50 -47.80 -8.04
C MET A 273 -0.71 -48.52 -9.36
N GLY A 274 -0.53 -49.86 -9.38
CA GLY A 274 -0.63 -50.65 -10.62
C GLY A 274 -1.88 -51.54 -10.74
N LEU A 275 -2.55 -51.87 -9.63
CA LEU A 275 -3.69 -52.82 -9.68
C LEU A 275 -4.81 -52.31 -8.77
N GLY A 276 -5.90 -51.93 -9.39
CA GLY A 276 -7.12 -51.43 -8.76
C GLY A 276 -7.65 -52.32 -7.66
N LEU A 277 -7.56 -51.89 -6.42
CA LEU A 277 -8.38 -52.37 -5.33
C LEU A 277 -9.61 -51.48 -5.21
N GLY A 278 -10.72 -52.02 -5.71
CA GLY A 278 -12.03 -51.43 -5.62
C GLY A 278 -12.46 -51.27 -4.18
N GLY A 279 -13.27 -50.27 -3.93
CA GLY A 279 -13.90 -49.98 -2.66
C GLY A 279 -13.50 -48.59 -2.10
N ASN A 280 -14.22 -48.13 -1.13
CA ASN A 280 -14.25 -46.79 -0.53
C ASN A 280 -12.94 -45.99 -0.35
N ILE A 281 -11.75 -46.63 -0.37
CA ILE A 281 -10.47 -45.98 -0.28
C ILE A 281 -10.08 -45.33 -1.62
N GLY A 282 -10.37 -45.98 -2.75
CA GLY A 282 -10.14 -45.41 -4.08
C GLY A 282 -10.99 -44.16 -4.35
N GLN A 283 -12.20 -44.10 -3.78
CA GLN A 283 -13.07 -42.93 -3.91
C GLN A 283 -12.64 -41.75 -3.06
N GLN A 284 -12.05 -41.99 -1.87
CA GLN A 284 -11.46 -40.91 -1.07
C GLN A 284 -10.15 -40.36 -1.70
N PHE A 285 -9.34 -41.22 -2.29
CA PHE A 285 -8.16 -40.76 -3.07
C PHE A 285 -8.56 -40.13 -4.41
N GLY A 286 -9.61 -40.55 -5.06
CA GLY A 286 -10.17 -39.94 -6.26
C GLY A 286 -10.66 -38.52 -6.00
N ASN A 287 -11.41 -38.28 -4.92
CA ASN A 287 -11.88 -36.97 -4.50
C ASN A 287 -10.71 -36.06 -4.00
N MET A 288 -9.66 -36.67 -3.49
CA MET A 288 -8.44 -35.94 -3.08
C MET A 288 -7.59 -35.55 -4.29
N SER A 289 -7.60 -36.34 -5.38
CA SER A 289 -6.90 -35.99 -6.64
C SER A 289 -7.65 -34.96 -7.47
N GLU A 290 -8.96 -34.80 -7.34
CA GLU A 290 -9.72 -33.71 -7.96
C GLU A 290 -9.40 -32.33 -7.35
N ASN A 291 -8.98 -32.31 -6.09
CA ASN A 291 -8.53 -31.08 -5.42
C ASN A 291 -7.02 -30.81 -5.53
N LEU A 292 -6.25 -31.80 -6.02
CA LEU A 292 -4.84 -31.60 -6.34
C LEU A 292 -4.76 -31.04 -7.75
N ASN A 293 -4.48 -29.77 -7.90
CA ASN A 293 -4.23 -29.10 -9.18
C ASN A 293 -2.86 -29.54 -9.75
N VAL A 294 -2.73 -30.88 -9.93
CA VAL A 294 -1.58 -31.52 -10.56
C VAL A 294 -1.83 -31.47 -12.05
N ASN A 295 -1.37 -30.42 -12.71
CA ASN A 295 -1.43 -30.24 -14.16
C ASN A 295 -2.82 -30.54 -14.74
N GLU A 296 -3.49 -29.52 -15.24
CA GLU A 296 -4.80 -29.68 -15.88
C GLU A 296 -4.84 -30.94 -16.73
N THR A 297 -5.67 -31.89 -16.34
CA THR A 297 -5.86 -33.13 -17.07
C THR A 297 -6.94 -32.93 -18.14
N LYS A 298 -6.79 -33.59 -19.28
CA LYS A 298 -7.80 -33.71 -20.35
C LYS A 298 -8.20 -35.17 -20.52
N ILE A 299 -9.41 -35.37 -20.92
CA ILE A 299 -9.93 -36.75 -21.18
C ILE A 299 -9.59 -37.11 -22.60
N CYS A 300 -8.99 -38.29 -22.81
CA CYS A 300 -8.72 -38.79 -24.16
C CYS A 300 -10.04 -39.06 -24.92
N PRO A 301 -10.27 -38.46 -26.09
CA PRO A 301 -11.49 -38.61 -26.87
C PRO A 301 -11.76 -40.07 -27.28
N LYS A 302 -10.70 -40.86 -27.48
CA LYS A 302 -10.80 -42.23 -27.95
C LYS A 302 -11.07 -43.26 -26.85
N CYS A 303 -10.32 -43.20 -25.77
CA CYS A 303 -10.43 -44.24 -24.69
C CYS A 303 -10.93 -43.73 -23.36
N LYS A 304 -11.27 -42.45 -23.27
CA LYS A 304 -11.75 -41.76 -22.06
C LYS A 304 -10.80 -41.81 -20.85
N ALA A 305 -9.55 -42.18 -21.04
CA ALA A 305 -8.53 -42.10 -19.98
C ALA A 305 -8.16 -40.65 -19.69
N SER A 306 -7.95 -40.34 -18.40
CA SER A 306 -7.43 -39.02 -17.98
C SER A 306 -5.95 -38.95 -18.32
N ILE A 307 -5.55 -37.93 -19.06
CA ILE A 307 -4.16 -37.64 -19.50
C ILE A 307 -3.80 -36.21 -19.17
N PHE A 308 -2.52 -35.92 -18.96
CA PHE A 308 -2.07 -34.55 -18.74
C PHE A 308 -2.28 -33.67 -19.97
N LYS A 309 -2.74 -32.45 -19.79
CA LYS A 309 -2.95 -31.48 -20.90
C LYS A 309 -1.69 -31.24 -21.74
N SER A 310 -0.52 -31.37 -21.12
CA SER A 310 0.79 -31.21 -21.78
C SER A 310 1.18 -32.40 -22.67
N THR A 311 0.49 -33.56 -22.58
CA THR A 311 0.85 -34.74 -23.39
C THR A 311 0.16 -34.70 -24.73
N ARG A 312 0.94 -34.83 -25.79
CA ARG A 312 0.46 -34.91 -27.17
C ARG A 312 -0.21 -36.24 -27.49
N PHE A 313 0.32 -37.34 -26.96
CA PHE A 313 -0.23 -38.68 -27.21
C PHE A 313 -0.84 -39.26 -25.95
N CYS A 314 -1.97 -39.93 -26.04
CA CYS A 314 -2.56 -40.70 -24.96
C CYS A 314 -1.68 -41.88 -24.60
N GLY A 315 -1.16 -41.93 -23.36
CA GLY A 315 -0.30 -42.99 -22.86
C GLY A 315 -0.99 -44.37 -22.82
N VAL A 316 -2.34 -44.44 -22.88
CA VAL A 316 -3.12 -45.66 -22.79
C VAL A 316 -3.44 -46.23 -24.18
N CYS A 317 -3.81 -45.40 -25.16
CA CYS A 317 -4.28 -45.87 -26.48
C CYS A 317 -3.52 -45.28 -27.67
N GLY A 318 -2.47 -44.46 -27.45
CA GLY A 318 -1.64 -43.87 -28.48
C GLY A 318 -2.32 -42.76 -29.30
N TYR A 319 -3.53 -42.31 -28.94
CA TYR A 319 -4.26 -41.31 -29.69
C TYR A 319 -3.54 -39.94 -29.63
N ASP A 320 -3.35 -39.31 -30.79
CA ASP A 320 -2.76 -37.96 -30.88
C ASP A 320 -3.81 -36.91 -30.49
N THR A 321 -3.63 -36.30 -29.35
CA THR A 321 -4.61 -35.36 -28.77
C THR A 321 -4.47 -33.94 -29.34
N GLU A 322 -3.44 -33.61 -30.10
CA GLU A 322 -3.32 -32.33 -30.82
C GLU A 322 -4.20 -32.30 -32.07
N LYS A 323 -4.55 -33.44 -32.62
CA LYS A 323 -5.50 -33.51 -33.74
C LYS A 323 -6.97 -33.33 -33.34
N ALA A 324 -7.26 -33.19 -32.06
CA ALA A 324 -8.64 -33.12 -31.56
C ALA A 324 -9.20 -31.69 -31.44
N ASP A 325 -8.43 -30.63 -31.68
CA ASP A 325 -8.83 -29.25 -31.47
C ASP A 325 -9.29 -28.47 -32.72
N GLU A 326 -9.51 -29.15 -33.86
CA GLU A 326 -10.34 -28.57 -34.93
C GLU A 326 -11.81 -28.81 -34.57
N ILE A 327 -12.36 -27.94 -33.69
CA ILE A 327 -13.80 -27.85 -33.49
C ILE A 327 -14.41 -27.37 -34.81
N GLU A 328 -15.03 -28.30 -35.58
CA GLU A 328 -15.81 -27.95 -36.75
C GLU A 328 -16.93 -27.00 -36.31
N ILE A 329 -16.79 -25.70 -36.58
CA ILE A 329 -17.82 -24.70 -36.31
C ILE A 329 -18.95 -24.93 -37.32
N LYS A 330 -20.16 -25.18 -36.83
CA LYS A 330 -21.36 -25.36 -37.67
C LYS A 330 -22.34 -24.21 -37.44
N CYS A 331 -22.97 -23.76 -38.51
CA CYS A 331 -24.00 -22.74 -38.46
C CYS A 331 -25.18 -23.21 -37.61
N SER A 332 -25.61 -22.40 -36.65
CA SER A 332 -26.73 -22.68 -35.75
C SER A 332 -28.09 -22.80 -36.45
N SER A 333 -28.21 -22.24 -37.67
CA SER A 333 -29.47 -22.25 -38.45
C SER A 333 -29.53 -23.35 -39.49
N CYS A 334 -28.45 -23.61 -40.26
CA CYS A 334 -28.49 -24.58 -41.38
C CYS A 334 -27.50 -25.72 -41.24
N GLY A 335 -26.61 -25.71 -40.21
CA GLY A 335 -25.64 -26.80 -40.01
C GLY A 335 -24.41 -26.75 -40.93
N ALA A 336 -24.30 -25.81 -41.83
CA ALA A 336 -23.15 -25.69 -42.76
C ALA A 336 -21.85 -25.44 -41.96
N LYS A 337 -20.73 -25.95 -42.46
CA LYS A 337 -19.42 -25.72 -41.85
C LYS A 337 -19.00 -24.27 -42.01
N LEU A 338 -18.61 -23.65 -40.90
CA LEU A 338 -18.16 -22.27 -40.85
C LEU A 338 -16.67 -22.20 -40.48
N THR A 339 -16.01 -21.12 -40.89
CA THR A 339 -14.65 -20.79 -40.49
C THR A 339 -14.70 -19.61 -39.53
N ASP A 340 -13.75 -19.50 -38.63
CA ASP A 340 -13.72 -18.49 -37.52
C ASP A 340 -13.54 -17.04 -38.01
N LYS A 341 -13.36 -16.80 -39.33
CA LYS A 341 -13.13 -15.47 -39.94
C LYS A 341 -14.32 -14.88 -40.69
N ILE A 342 -15.47 -15.57 -40.71
CA ILE A 342 -16.65 -15.10 -41.44
C ILE A 342 -17.63 -14.35 -40.54
N LYS A 343 -18.33 -13.38 -41.12
CA LYS A 343 -19.40 -12.63 -40.41
C LYS A 343 -20.79 -13.20 -40.68
N PHE A 344 -20.98 -13.89 -41.76
CA PHE A 344 -22.25 -14.47 -42.20
C PHE A 344 -22.05 -15.89 -42.75
N CYS A 345 -23.01 -16.75 -42.52
CA CYS A 345 -23.02 -18.08 -43.09
C CYS A 345 -23.13 -18.00 -44.62
N PRO A 346 -22.23 -18.59 -45.41
CA PRO A 346 -22.28 -18.50 -46.86
C PRO A 346 -23.48 -19.25 -47.48
N GLU A 347 -24.05 -20.23 -46.78
CA GLU A 347 -25.19 -21.02 -47.28
C GLU A 347 -26.55 -20.38 -46.98
N CYS A 348 -26.77 -19.82 -45.81
CA CYS A 348 -28.09 -19.32 -45.39
C CYS A 348 -28.12 -17.82 -45.03
N GLY A 349 -26.98 -17.11 -45.05
CA GLY A 349 -26.89 -15.69 -44.75
C GLY A 349 -27.03 -15.34 -43.27
N ASN A 350 -27.17 -16.32 -42.35
CA ASN A 350 -27.30 -16.06 -40.91
C ASN A 350 -26.01 -15.44 -40.35
N ILE A 351 -26.18 -14.50 -39.41
CA ILE A 351 -25.04 -13.83 -38.77
C ILE A 351 -24.30 -14.84 -37.88
N TYR A 352 -23.01 -14.97 -38.06
CA TYR A 352 -22.16 -15.78 -37.18
C TYR A 352 -21.98 -15.07 -35.82
N ASN A 353 -22.44 -15.73 -34.77
CA ASN A 353 -22.35 -15.23 -33.39
C ASN A 353 -21.46 -16.16 -32.55
N PRO A 354 -20.15 -15.90 -32.48
CA PRO A 354 -19.20 -16.81 -31.85
C PRO A 354 -19.32 -16.84 -30.33
N CYS A 355 -19.31 -18.02 -29.77
CA CYS A 355 -19.16 -18.23 -28.32
C CYS A 355 -17.81 -17.71 -27.83
N PRO A 356 -17.75 -16.86 -26.78
CA PRO A 356 -16.49 -16.35 -26.25
C PRO A 356 -15.51 -17.43 -25.79
N SER A 357 -16.01 -18.61 -25.42
CA SER A 357 -15.20 -19.71 -24.90
C SER A 357 -14.79 -20.75 -25.93
N CYS A 358 -15.72 -21.22 -26.80
CA CYS A 358 -15.48 -22.33 -27.71
C CYS A 358 -15.67 -21.95 -29.18
N LYS A 359 -15.98 -20.69 -29.50
CA LYS A 359 -16.21 -20.14 -30.85
C LYS A 359 -17.32 -20.80 -31.66
N ALA A 360 -18.08 -21.73 -31.09
CA ALA A 360 -19.26 -22.29 -31.75
C ALA A 360 -20.30 -21.19 -32.04
N ASP A 361 -21.04 -21.32 -33.15
CA ASP A 361 -22.10 -20.38 -33.51
C ASP A 361 -23.29 -20.51 -32.56
N ILE A 362 -23.71 -19.40 -31.98
CA ILE A 362 -24.75 -19.32 -30.96
C ILE A 362 -26.05 -18.82 -31.57
N PRO A 363 -27.17 -19.54 -31.39
CA PRO A 363 -28.49 -19.07 -31.80
C PRO A 363 -28.86 -17.75 -31.14
N SER A 364 -29.49 -16.83 -31.86
CA SER A 364 -29.97 -15.56 -31.32
C SER A 364 -30.89 -15.77 -30.11
N GLY A 365 -30.52 -15.16 -28.97
CA GLY A 365 -31.32 -15.25 -27.72
C GLY A 365 -30.99 -16.44 -26.82
N ALA A 366 -29.98 -17.24 -27.10
CA ALA A 366 -29.55 -18.34 -26.24
C ALA A 366 -28.97 -17.80 -24.91
N SER A 367 -29.35 -18.37 -23.80
CA SER A 367 -28.84 -18.03 -22.46
C SER A 367 -27.55 -18.79 -22.09
N SER A 368 -27.25 -19.86 -22.83
CA SER A 368 -26.04 -20.68 -22.68
C SER A 368 -25.61 -21.21 -24.05
N CYS A 369 -24.29 -21.46 -24.19
CA CYS A 369 -23.74 -22.05 -25.41
C CYS A 369 -24.18 -23.51 -25.53
N PRO A 370 -24.81 -23.96 -26.65
CA PRO A 370 -25.25 -25.32 -26.83
C PRO A 370 -24.11 -26.35 -26.95
N VAL A 371 -22.90 -25.88 -27.27
CA VAL A 371 -21.75 -26.77 -27.47
C VAL A 371 -20.92 -26.94 -26.20
N CYS A 372 -20.57 -25.84 -25.50
CA CYS A 372 -19.72 -25.89 -24.28
C CYS A 372 -20.51 -25.71 -22.97
N GLY A 373 -21.80 -25.42 -23.01
CA GLY A 373 -22.66 -25.26 -21.82
C GLY A 373 -22.42 -23.95 -21.06
N LYS A 374 -21.43 -23.14 -21.41
CA LYS A 374 -21.18 -21.88 -20.69
C LYS A 374 -22.34 -20.91 -20.89
N ALA A 375 -22.76 -20.32 -19.78
CA ALA A 375 -23.77 -19.27 -19.78
C ALA A 375 -23.23 -18.03 -20.53
N LEU A 376 -24.12 -17.28 -21.17
CA LEU A 376 -23.78 -16.14 -22.04
C LEU A 376 -24.21 -14.81 -21.39
N PRO A 377 -23.42 -13.74 -21.59
CA PRO A 377 -23.82 -12.40 -21.10
C PRO A 377 -25.14 -11.96 -21.72
N LYS A 378 -25.96 -11.24 -20.94
CA LYS A 378 -27.28 -10.77 -21.35
C LYS A 378 -27.28 -9.25 -21.57
N PRO A 379 -27.96 -8.73 -22.60
CA PRO A 379 -28.11 -7.29 -22.72
C PRO A 379 -29.06 -6.75 -21.63
N CYS A 380 -28.76 -5.57 -21.11
CA CYS A 380 -29.62 -4.86 -20.17
C CYS A 380 -30.93 -4.47 -20.85
N PRO A 381 -32.10 -4.76 -20.26
CA PRO A 381 -33.39 -4.41 -20.85
C PRO A 381 -33.62 -2.89 -20.96
N SER A 382 -32.94 -2.09 -20.15
CA SER A 382 -33.12 -0.63 -20.09
C SER A 382 -32.19 0.14 -21.04
N CYS A 383 -30.89 -0.20 -21.09
CA CYS A 383 -29.89 0.54 -21.87
C CYS A 383 -29.19 -0.27 -22.96
N GLY A 384 -29.45 -1.58 -23.06
CA GLY A 384 -28.83 -2.45 -24.07
C GLY A 384 -27.39 -2.84 -23.77
N ALA A 385 -26.75 -2.33 -22.72
CA ALA A 385 -25.39 -2.66 -22.34
C ALA A 385 -25.25 -4.15 -21.99
N THR A 386 -24.13 -4.76 -22.33
CA THR A 386 -23.84 -6.17 -22.03
C THR A 386 -23.55 -6.32 -20.54
N VAL A 387 -24.34 -7.17 -19.85
CA VAL A 387 -24.19 -7.41 -18.41
C VAL A 387 -23.68 -8.83 -18.19
N GLU A 388 -22.62 -8.95 -17.40
CA GLU A 388 -22.03 -10.23 -17.05
C GLU A 388 -22.96 -11.06 -16.16
N ILE A 389 -22.79 -12.38 -16.23
CA ILE A 389 -23.62 -13.33 -15.50
C ILE A 389 -23.43 -13.18 -14.00
N GLY A 390 -24.57 -13.14 -13.26
CA GLY A 390 -24.55 -13.00 -11.80
C GLY A 390 -24.60 -11.55 -11.30
N MET A 391 -24.47 -10.55 -12.15
CA MET A 391 -24.68 -9.15 -11.75
C MET A 391 -26.14 -8.88 -11.43
N LYS A 392 -26.39 -8.33 -10.26
CA LYS A 392 -27.73 -7.97 -9.77
C LYS A 392 -28.24 -6.67 -10.39
N PHE A 393 -27.34 -5.81 -10.82
CA PHE A 393 -27.63 -4.49 -11.41
C PHE A 393 -26.76 -4.25 -12.65
N CYS A 394 -27.29 -3.52 -13.62
CA CYS A 394 -26.51 -3.07 -14.77
C CYS A 394 -25.47 -2.05 -14.34
N PRO A 395 -24.18 -2.22 -14.68
CA PRO A 395 -23.14 -1.27 -14.29
C PRO A 395 -23.27 0.11 -14.97
N GLU A 396 -23.90 0.17 -16.14
CA GLU A 396 -24.04 1.42 -16.90
C GLU A 396 -25.25 2.26 -16.47
N CYS A 397 -26.42 1.65 -16.18
CA CYS A 397 -27.64 2.40 -15.90
C CYS A 397 -28.29 2.07 -14.55
N GLY A 398 -27.70 1.19 -13.73
CA GLY A 398 -28.25 0.79 -12.44
C GLY A 398 -29.54 -0.06 -12.49
N TYR A 399 -29.99 -0.44 -13.68
CA TYR A 399 -31.22 -1.25 -13.83
C TYR A 399 -31.05 -2.60 -13.13
N SER A 400 -32.07 -3.01 -12.31
CA SER A 400 -32.04 -4.29 -11.63
C SER A 400 -32.25 -5.45 -12.60
N MET A 401 -31.26 -6.32 -12.71
CA MET A 401 -31.29 -7.53 -13.55
C MET A 401 -32.09 -8.68 -12.91
N GLN A 402 -32.46 -8.56 -11.63
CA GLN A 402 -33.24 -9.55 -10.90
C GLN A 402 -34.73 -9.38 -11.15
N ARG A 403 -35.45 -10.48 -11.37
CA ARG A 403 -36.90 -10.48 -11.52
C ARG A 403 -37.58 -10.30 -10.16
N LYS A 404 -38.67 -9.53 -10.15
CA LYS A 404 -39.53 -9.39 -8.97
C LYS A 404 -40.85 -10.14 -9.18
N CYS A 405 -41.35 -10.75 -8.11
CA CYS A 405 -42.66 -11.32 -8.10
C CYS A 405 -43.71 -10.21 -8.28
N SER A 406 -44.64 -10.40 -9.23
CA SER A 406 -45.71 -9.41 -9.51
C SER A 406 -46.74 -9.32 -8.38
N SER A 407 -46.84 -10.33 -7.51
CA SER A 407 -47.82 -10.36 -6.42
C SER A 407 -47.28 -9.82 -5.10
N CYS A 408 -46.01 -10.14 -4.73
CA CYS A 408 -45.44 -9.78 -3.41
C CYS A 408 -44.18 -8.93 -3.49
N GLY A 409 -43.66 -8.63 -4.71
CA GLY A 409 -42.49 -7.79 -4.90
C GLY A 409 -41.14 -8.42 -4.54
N LYS A 410 -41.09 -9.65 -4.04
CA LYS A 410 -39.85 -10.34 -3.68
C LYS A 410 -39.00 -10.63 -4.91
N PHE A 411 -37.67 -10.47 -4.76
CA PHE A 411 -36.75 -10.87 -5.82
C PHE A 411 -36.71 -12.37 -6.00
N LEU A 412 -36.72 -12.80 -7.26
CA LEU A 412 -36.80 -14.20 -7.65
C LEU A 412 -35.50 -14.63 -8.34
N GLU A 413 -35.07 -15.84 -8.09
CA GLU A 413 -33.94 -16.45 -8.80
C GLU A 413 -34.35 -16.90 -10.21
N ASP A 414 -33.39 -16.94 -11.13
CA ASP A 414 -33.66 -17.39 -12.52
C ASP A 414 -34.08 -18.87 -12.55
N GLY A 415 -35.18 -19.15 -13.28
CA GLY A 415 -35.67 -20.52 -13.48
C GLY A 415 -36.80 -20.96 -12.55
N ILE A 416 -37.19 -20.15 -11.56
CA ILE A 416 -38.28 -20.48 -10.62
C ILE A 416 -39.66 -20.33 -11.31
N LYS A 417 -40.50 -21.35 -11.21
CA LYS A 417 -41.86 -21.35 -11.76
C LYS A 417 -42.90 -20.76 -10.80
N PHE A 418 -42.66 -20.82 -9.50
CA PHE A 418 -43.56 -20.34 -8.45
C PHE A 418 -42.77 -19.50 -7.45
N CYS A 419 -43.35 -18.39 -6.98
CA CYS A 419 -42.69 -17.55 -5.95
C CYS A 419 -42.64 -18.34 -4.62
N PRO A 420 -41.48 -18.49 -4.00
CA PRO A 420 -41.32 -19.23 -2.75
C PRO A 420 -42.02 -18.58 -1.55
N GLU A 421 -42.33 -17.28 -1.62
CA GLU A 421 -42.98 -16.57 -0.52
C GLU A 421 -44.52 -16.60 -0.61
N CYS A 422 -45.06 -16.34 -1.80
CA CYS A 422 -46.50 -16.16 -1.95
C CYS A 422 -47.17 -17.22 -2.85
N GLY A 423 -46.42 -18.18 -3.39
CA GLY A 423 -46.94 -19.25 -4.24
C GLY A 423 -47.42 -18.81 -5.62
N ALA A 424 -47.35 -17.52 -5.95
CA ALA A 424 -47.83 -16.99 -7.25
C ALA A 424 -47.00 -17.56 -8.41
N VAL A 425 -47.71 -17.89 -9.52
CA VAL A 425 -47.06 -18.39 -10.74
C VAL A 425 -46.24 -17.27 -11.38
N VAL A 426 -44.94 -17.52 -11.62
CA VAL A 426 -44.03 -16.59 -12.29
C VAL A 426 -44.21 -16.77 -13.81
N LYS A 427 -44.95 -15.87 -14.46
CA LYS A 427 -45.10 -15.86 -15.91
C LYS A 427 -43.78 -15.66 -16.60
N GLN A 428 -43.36 -16.58 -17.48
CA GLN A 428 -42.21 -16.40 -18.36
C GLN A 428 -42.60 -15.32 -19.38
N GLY A 429 -41.88 -14.16 -19.36
CA GLY A 429 -42.19 -13.04 -20.25
C GLY A 429 -41.97 -13.43 -21.71
N LYS A 430 -43.03 -13.28 -22.52
CA LYS A 430 -42.95 -13.33 -23.99
C LYS A 430 -42.04 -12.17 -24.47
N GLN A 431 -41.14 -12.47 -25.38
CA GLN A 431 -40.29 -11.50 -26.08
C GLN A 431 -41.19 -10.50 -26.83
N VAL A 432 -41.06 -9.25 -26.53
CA VAL A 432 -41.64 -8.16 -27.32
C VAL A 432 -40.78 -8.00 -28.57
N LYS A 433 -41.35 -8.30 -29.74
CA LYS A 433 -40.78 -7.94 -31.04
C LYS A 433 -40.84 -6.42 -31.15
N HIS A 434 -39.70 -5.76 -31.20
CA HIS A 434 -39.62 -4.37 -31.67
C HIS A 434 -39.71 -4.36 -33.20
N GLU A 435 -40.85 -3.94 -33.71
CA GLU A 435 -40.97 -3.45 -35.09
C GLU A 435 -40.21 -2.11 -35.18
N LYS A 436 -39.34 -2.03 -36.17
CA LYS A 436 -38.69 -0.79 -36.59
C LYS A 436 -39.69 0.14 -37.24
N LYS A 437 -39.75 1.35 -36.76
CA LYS A 437 -40.10 2.53 -37.57
C LYS A 437 -38.85 3.36 -37.77
#